data_7e518526cdfdf0fcdeca5af565fdf904
#
_entry.id   7e518526cdfdf0fcdeca5af565fdf904
#
_cell.length_a   1.000
_cell.length_b   1.000
_cell.length_c   1.000
_cell.angle_alpha   90.00
_cell.angle_beta   90.00
_cell.angle_gamma   90.00
#
_symmetry.space_group_name_H-M   'P 1'
#
loop_
_entity.id
_entity.type
_entity.pdbx_description
1 polymer ?
#
loop_
_entity_poly.entity_id
_entity_poly.type
_entity_poly.pdbx_seq_one_letter_code
_entity_poly.pdbx_strand_id
1 'polypeptide(L)'
;GNAKASGRGLEIIRECLRKEMEAPTSERNTAYCVFAGYMGTVLLQLSTEKLPDMKKYMSSLPQGLRIFAANVISHDLYLKGEYSRALGICDAALFSCKEIYPVGMIYLYCVTAMCEISLKNQAEAEKAILTAWKLAVKDELIEPFIELHGLLQGLLESCIRKENPEMYRKISDAVITFSRGWMAVHNPASDRPVTDALTTMEFSIVMLACRDWSNREIAEHMG
;
A
#
# COMPACT_ATOMS: atom_id res chain seq x y z
N GLY A 1 11.54 -4.39 10.42
CA GLY A 1 10.49 -4.97 11.26
C GLY A 1 10.78 -6.42 11.62
N ASN A 2 10.21 -6.90 12.71
CA ASN A 2 10.37 -8.30 13.12
C ASN A 2 9.31 -9.17 12.41
N ALA A 3 9.71 -9.95 11.40
CA ALA A 3 8.84 -10.83 10.63
C ALA A 3 8.01 -11.79 11.49
N LYS A 4 8.61 -12.36 12.56
CA LYS A 4 7.91 -13.22 13.52
C LYS A 4 6.79 -12.45 14.24
N ALA A 5 7.03 -11.19 14.58
CA ALA A 5 6.02 -10.34 15.21
C ALA A 5 4.87 -10.01 14.25
N SER A 6 5.17 -9.73 12.98
CA SER A 6 4.15 -9.46 11.95
C SER A 6 3.28 -10.69 11.68
N GLY A 7 3.88 -11.87 11.51
CA GLY A 7 3.14 -13.12 11.34
C GLY A 7 2.25 -13.44 12.55
N ARG A 8 2.79 -13.30 13.76
CA ARG A 8 2.03 -13.50 15.00
C ARG A 8 0.88 -12.48 15.15
N GLY A 9 1.12 -11.23 14.77
CA GLY A 9 0.08 -10.19 14.78
C GLY A 9 -1.09 -10.55 13.84
N LEU A 10 -0.78 -11.01 12.62
CA LEU A 10 -1.79 -11.45 11.66
C LEU A 10 -2.57 -12.68 12.16
N GLU A 11 -1.91 -13.64 12.81
CA GLU A 11 -2.59 -14.81 13.43
C GLU A 11 -3.58 -14.36 14.52
N ILE A 12 -3.19 -13.43 15.39
CA ILE A 12 -4.07 -12.87 16.43
C ILE A 12 -5.29 -12.19 15.79
N ILE A 13 -5.07 -11.35 14.76
CA ILE A 13 -6.15 -10.66 14.05
C ILE A 13 -7.11 -11.68 13.42
N ARG A 14 -6.60 -12.71 12.76
CA ARG A 14 -7.41 -13.77 12.14
C ARG A 14 -8.23 -14.55 13.17
N GLU A 15 -7.65 -14.86 14.31
CA GLU A 15 -8.34 -15.56 15.39
C GLU A 15 -9.44 -14.67 16.02
N CYS A 16 -9.19 -13.37 16.22
CA CYS A 16 -10.22 -12.43 16.65
C CYS A 16 -11.37 -12.34 15.65
N LEU A 17 -11.06 -12.23 14.36
CA LEU A 17 -12.08 -12.22 13.29
C LEU A 17 -12.89 -13.51 13.28
N ARG A 18 -12.24 -14.67 13.37
CA ARG A 18 -12.92 -15.98 13.40
C ARG A 18 -13.93 -16.05 14.57
N LYS A 19 -13.50 -15.69 15.78
CA LYS A 19 -14.36 -15.69 16.97
C LYS A 19 -15.54 -14.73 16.82
N GLU A 20 -15.31 -13.53 16.32
CA GLU A 20 -16.38 -12.54 16.12
C GLU A 20 -17.38 -13.00 15.04
N MET A 21 -16.93 -13.70 13.98
CA MET A 21 -17.81 -14.26 12.95
C MET A 21 -18.63 -15.44 13.46
N GLU A 22 -18.12 -16.25 14.39
CA GLU A 22 -18.83 -17.37 15.01
C GLU A 22 -19.86 -16.91 16.05
N ALA A 23 -19.54 -15.87 16.82
CA ALA A 23 -20.39 -15.30 17.87
C ALA A 23 -20.33 -13.78 17.85
N PRO A 24 -21.05 -13.11 16.92
CA PRO A 24 -21.00 -11.67 16.76
C PRO A 24 -21.43 -10.94 18.04
N THR A 25 -20.58 -10.04 18.53
CA THR A 25 -20.86 -9.25 19.73
C THR A 25 -21.67 -8.00 19.39
N SER A 26 -21.36 -7.37 18.26
CA SER A 26 -22.12 -6.25 17.69
C SER A 26 -21.71 -6.03 16.24
N GLU A 27 -22.59 -5.44 15.43
CA GLU A 27 -22.30 -5.07 14.04
C GLU A 27 -21.03 -4.20 13.90
N ARG A 28 -20.84 -3.28 14.85
CA ARG A 28 -19.66 -2.40 14.89
C ARG A 28 -18.38 -3.15 15.20
N ASN A 29 -18.39 -4.08 16.16
CA ASN A 29 -17.22 -4.90 16.49
C ASN A 29 -16.88 -5.83 15.33
N THR A 30 -17.88 -6.43 14.69
CA THR A 30 -17.68 -7.23 13.49
C THR A 30 -17.02 -6.40 12.38
N ALA A 31 -17.49 -5.18 12.15
CA ALA A 31 -16.88 -4.27 11.18
C ALA A 31 -15.40 -3.96 11.50
N TYR A 32 -15.06 -3.72 12.76
CA TYR A 32 -13.67 -3.52 13.18
C TYR A 32 -12.79 -4.75 12.96
N CYS A 33 -13.28 -5.94 13.30
CA CYS A 33 -12.54 -7.20 13.11
C CYS A 33 -12.32 -7.49 11.62
N VAL A 34 -13.34 -7.26 10.79
CA VAL A 34 -13.23 -7.42 9.33
C VAL A 34 -12.23 -6.41 8.75
N PHE A 35 -12.32 -5.13 9.15
CA PHE A 35 -11.38 -4.09 8.72
C PHE A 35 -9.93 -4.43 9.11
N ALA A 36 -9.68 -4.83 10.36
CA ALA A 36 -8.36 -5.22 10.82
C ALA A 36 -7.82 -6.44 10.06
N GLY A 37 -8.69 -7.42 9.79
CA GLY A 37 -8.35 -8.60 8.99
C GLY A 37 -7.92 -8.24 7.57
N TYR A 38 -8.67 -7.36 6.91
CA TYR A 38 -8.32 -6.86 5.59
C TYR A 38 -7.02 -6.07 5.61
N MET A 39 -6.90 -5.10 6.52
CA MET A 39 -5.72 -4.25 6.63
C MET A 39 -4.45 -5.08 6.78
N GLY A 40 -4.40 -6.01 7.75
CA GLY A 40 -3.24 -6.86 7.97
C GLY A 40 -2.93 -7.79 6.79
N THR A 41 -3.97 -8.28 6.08
CA THR A 41 -3.80 -9.17 4.93
C THR A 41 -3.30 -8.41 3.70
N VAL A 42 -3.89 -7.24 3.38
CA VAL A 42 -3.54 -6.44 2.20
C VAL A 42 -2.18 -5.78 2.34
N LEU A 43 -1.84 -5.24 3.52
CA LEU A 43 -0.51 -4.67 3.77
C LEU A 43 0.62 -5.70 3.59
N LEU A 44 0.34 -6.97 3.89
CA LEU A 44 1.27 -8.07 3.63
C LEU A 44 1.10 -8.67 2.22
N GLN A 45 0.29 -8.08 1.34
CA GLN A 45 0.01 -8.54 -0.01
C GLN A 45 -0.40 -10.03 -0.08
N LEU A 46 -1.19 -10.47 0.89
CA LEU A 46 -1.74 -11.82 0.97
C LEU A 46 -3.15 -11.87 0.37
N SER A 47 -3.62 -13.08 0.00
CA SER A 47 -4.96 -13.27 -0.55
C SER A 47 -6.06 -12.94 0.46
N THR A 48 -7.05 -12.16 0.02
CA THR A 48 -8.25 -11.76 0.77
C THR A 48 -9.45 -12.67 0.53
N GLU A 49 -9.34 -13.70 -0.33
CA GLU A 49 -10.47 -14.56 -0.75
C GLU A 49 -11.23 -15.22 0.40
N LYS A 50 -10.55 -15.48 1.52
CA LYS A 50 -11.16 -16.10 2.71
C LYS A 50 -11.75 -15.11 3.71
N LEU A 51 -11.64 -13.82 3.42
CA LEU A 51 -12.16 -12.77 4.30
C LEU A 51 -13.61 -12.43 3.94
N PRO A 52 -14.44 -12.02 4.92
CA PRO A 52 -15.78 -11.49 4.65
C PRO A 52 -15.68 -10.23 3.76
N ASP A 53 -16.67 -10.02 2.88
CA ASP A 53 -16.66 -8.83 2.00
C ASP A 53 -16.70 -7.51 2.82
N MET A 54 -15.61 -6.79 2.82
CA MET A 54 -15.43 -5.53 3.56
C MET A 54 -16.50 -4.47 3.22
N LYS A 55 -17.02 -4.47 1.99
CA LYS A 55 -18.01 -3.48 1.53
C LYS A 55 -19.29 -3.52 2.35
N LYS A 56 -19.68 -4.70 2.85
CA LYS A 56 -20.87 -4.88 3.68
C LYS A 56 -20.77 -4.18 5.05
N TYR A 57 -19.55 -3.91 5.50
CA TYR A 57 -19.27 -3.36 6.82
C TYR A 57 -18.87 -1.90 6.82
N MET A 58 -18.77 -1.28 5.63
CA MET A 58 -18.34 0.13 5.48
C MET A 58 -19.21 1.12 6.27
N SER A 59 -20.54 0.92 6.26
CA SER A 59 -21.49 1.80 6.96
C SER A 59 -21.35 1.75 8.48
N SER A 60 -20.93 0.60 9.01
CA SER A 60 -20.78 0.37 10.45
C SER A 60 -19.44 0.86 11.02
N LEU A 61 -18.49 1.27 10.14
CA LEU A 61 -17.26 1.91 10.54
C LEU A 61 -17.45 3.40 10.82
N PRO A 62 -16.74 3.96 11.82
CA PRO A 62 -16.64 5.41 12.01
C PRO A 62 -16.10 6.10 10.75
N GLN A 63 -16.50 7.35 10.56
CA GLN A 63 -16.12 8.14 9.38
C GLN A 63 -14.60 8.18 9.16
N GLY A 64 -13.80 8.40 10.21
CA GLY A 64 -12.34 8.42 10.14
C GLY A 64 -11.72 7.09 9.72
N LEU A 65 -12.37 5.95 9.94
CA LEU A 65 -11.88 4.65 9.47
C LEU A 65 -12.36 4.29 8.06
N ARG A 66 -13.42 4.92 7.55
CA ARG A 66 -13.93 4.63 6.20
C ARG A 66 -12.92 4.99 5.11
N ILE A 67 -12.14 6.05 5.30
CA ILE A 67 -11.08 6.41 4.35
C ILE A 67 -9.97 5.34 4.31
N PHE A 68 -9.59 4.78 5.47
CA PHE A 68 -8.64 3.67 5.51
C PHE A 68 -9.23 2.38 4.95
N ALA A 69 -10.52 2.11 5.19
CA ALA A 69 -11.20 0.96 4.59
C ALA A 69 -11.29 1.10 3.05
N ALA A 70 -11.54 2.30 2.53
CA ALA A 70 -11.50 2.57 1.10
C ALA A 70 -10.09 2.34 0.53
N ASN A 71 -9.04 2.80 1.23
CA ASN A 71 -7.66 2.50 0.85
C ASN A 71 -7.40 0.99 0.79
N VAL A 72 -7.80 0.24 1.80
CA VAL A 72 -7.57 -1.22 1.84
C VAL A 72 -8.32 -1.93 0.71
N ILE A 73 -9.58 -1.55 0.42
CA ILE A 73 -10.36 -2.11 -0.69
C ILE A 73 -9.71 -1.76 -2.04
N SER A 74 -9.29 -0.51 -2.24
CA SER A 74 -8.65 -0.09 -3.50
C SER A 74 -7.30 -0.77 -3.70
N HIS A 75 -6.52 -0.94 -2.63
CA HIS A 75 -5.26 -1.67 -2.68
C HIS A 75 -5.48 -3.17 -2.99
N ASP A 76 -6.48 -3.82 -2.40
CA ASP A 76 -6.86 -5.21 -2.74
C ASP A 76 -7.25 -5.35 -4.22
N LEU A 77 -8.03 -4.41 -4.75
CA LEU A 77 -8.37 -4.37 -6.18
C LEU A 77 -7.12 -4.16 -7.05
N TYR A 78 -6.20 -3.30 -6.63
CA TYR A 78 -4.91 -3.13 -7.31
C TYR A 78 -4.12 -4.46 -7.38
N LEU A 79 -4.01 -5.18 -6.26
CA LEU A 79 -3.32 -6.48 -6.22
C LEU A 79 -3.97 -7.53 -7.13
N LYS A 80 -5.27 -7.40 -7.40
CA LYS A 80 -6.05 -8.25 -8.34
C LYS A 80 -5.97 -7.78 -9.79
N GLY A 81 -5.23 -6.69 -10.09
CA GLY A 81 -5.14 -6.11 -11.44
C GLY A 81 -6.38 -5.30 -11.86
N GLU A 82 -7.32 -5.05 -10.95
CA GLU A 82 -8.56 -4.31 -11.23
C GLU A 82 -8.37 -2.79 -11.08
N TYR A 83 -7.38 -2.23 -11.78
CA TYR A 83 -6.89 -0.85 -11.59
C TYR A 83 -7.98 0.21 -11.74
N SER A 84 -8.82 0.13 -12.79
CA SER A 84 -9.89 1.12 -13.00
C SER A 84 -10.94 1.11 -11.88
N ARG A 85 -11.21 -0.04 -11.28
CA ARG A 85 -12.13 -0.15 -10.15
C ARG A 85 -11.50 0.42 -8.88
N ALA A 86 -10.21 0.17 -8.69
CA ALA A 86 -9.43 0.74 -7.57
C ALA A 86 -9.44 2.27 -7.64
N LEU A 87 -9.18 2.86 -8.82
CA LEU A 87 -9.26 4.30 -9.06
C LEU A 87 -10.64 4.88 -8.71
N GLY A 88 -11.71 4.24 -9.16
CA GLY A 88 -13.08 4.68 -8.83
C GLY A 88 -13.36 4.70 -7.32
N ILE A 89 -12.80 3.77 -6.55
CA ILE A 89 -12.89 3.76 -5.07
C ILE A 89 -12.09 4.92 -4.47
N CYS A 90 -10.84 5.13 -4.95
CA CYS A 90 -9.99 6.23 -4.48
C CYS A 90 -10.68 7.58 -4.71
N ASP A 91 -11.16 7.83 -5.92
CA ASP A 91 -11.83 9.08 -6.29
C ASP A 91 -13.08 9.32 -5.46
N ALA A 92 -13.94 8.31 -5.32
CA ALA A 92 -15.16 8.43 -4.50
C ALA A 92 -14.84 8.72 -3.03
N ALA A 93 -13.81 8.07 -2.47
CA ALA A 93 -13.39 8.27 -1.08
C ALA A 93 -12.83 9.69 -0.87
N LEU A 94 -11.94 10.15 -1.75
CA LEU A 94 -11.35 11.49 -1.70
C LEU A 94 -12.42 12.57 -1.89
N PHE A 95 -13.35 12.40 -2.83
CA PHE A 95 -14.44 13.34 -3.08
C PHE A 95 -15.42 13.44 -1.91
N SER A 96 -15.74 12.32 -1.26
CA SER A 96 -16.69 12.28 -0.14
C SER A 96 -16.08 12.68 1.20
N CYS A 97 -14.77 12.85 1.27
CA CYS A 97 -14.06 13.18 2.51
C CYS A 97 -14.28 14.66 2.86
N LYS A 98 -15.09 14.92 3.90
CA LYS A 98 -15.39 16.29 4.37
C LYS A 98 -14.30 16.85 5.28
N GLU A 99 -13.53 15.99 5.92
CA GLU A 99 -12.47 16.32 6.85
C GLU A 99 -11.12 15.86 6.30
N ILE A 100 -10.05 16.56 6.65
CA ILE A 100 -8.71 16.18 6.23
C ILE A 100 -8.20 15.07 7.15
N TYR A 101 -8.03 13.88 6.61
CA TYR A 101 -7.33 12.74 7.24
C TYR A 101 -6.01 12.50 6.52
N PRO A 102 -4.92 13.21 6.85
CA PRO A 102 -3.71 13.25 6.03
C PRO A 102 -3.18 11.85 5.70
N VAL A 103 -3.02 11.00 6.71
CA VAL A 103 -2.47 9.65 6.52
C VAL A 103 -3.34 8.82 5.56
N GLY A 104 -4.65 8.78 5.76
CA GLY A 104 -5.58 8.05 4.89
C GLY A 104 -5.59 8.58 3.46
N MET A 105 -5.51 9.91 3.29
CA MET A 105 -5.44 10.55 1.96
C MET A 105 -4.10 10.25 1.26
N ILE A 106 -2.97 10.25 2.00
CA ILE A 106 -1.66 9.89 1.44
C ILE A 106 -1.70 8.47 0.88
N TYR A 107 -2.24 7.50 1.63
CA TYR A 107 -2.37 6.13 1.15
C TYR A 107 -3.26 6.03 -0.09
N LEU A 108 -4.40 6.73 -0.14
CA LEU A 108 -5.28 6.74 -1.31
C LEU A 108 -4.58 7.32 -2.55
N TYR A 109 -3.84 8.43 -2.41
CA TYR A 109 -3.05 8.99 -3.51
C TYR A 109 -1.91 8.07 -3.93
N CYS A 110 -1.28 7.34 -3.00
CA CYS A 110 -0.29 6.32 -3.36
C CYS A 110 -0.94 5.18 -4.18
N VAL A 111 -2.12 4.68 -3.78
CA VAL A 111 -2.84 3.65 -4.57
C VAL A 111 -3.27 4.21 -5.92
N THR A 112 -3.72 5.47 -5.99
CA THR A 112 -4.00 6.14 -7.27
C THR A 112 -2.76 6.14 -8.16
N ALA A 113 -1.60 6.56 -7.63
CA ALA A 113 -0.34 6.56 -8.37
C ALA A 113 0.06 5.15 -8.86
N MET A 114 -0.10 4.14 -7.99
CA MET A 114 0.16 2.74 -8.34
C MET A 114 -0.74 2.24 -9.49
N CYS A 115 -2.02 2.60 -9.47
CA CYS A 115 -2.97 2.23 -10.52
C CYS A 115 -2.64 2.94 -11.84
N GLU A 116 -2.40 4.25 -11.80
CA GLU A 116 -2.11 5.07 -12.97
C GLU A 116 -0.81 4.64 -13.66
N ILE A 117 0.25 4.39 -12.90
CA ILE A 117 1.50 3.89 -13.48
C ILE A 117 1.34 2.49 -14.08
N SER A 118 0.52 1.63 -13.48
CA SER A 118 0.21 0.30 -14.02
C SER A 118 -0.65 0.37 -15.31
N LEU A 119 -1.42 1.44 -15.49
CA LEU A 119 -2.17 1.77 -16.71
C LEU A 119 -1.33 2.55 -17.72
N LYS A 120 -0.05 2.80 -17.42
CA LYS A 120 0.88 3.62 -18.24
C LYS A 120 0.45 5.09 -18.39
N ASN A 121 -0.33 5.60 -17.46
CA ASN A 121 -0.74 7.01 -17.37
C ASN A 121 0.26 7.80 -16.51
N GLN A 122 1.48 7.95 -16.99
CA GLN A 122 2.60 8.51 -16.22
C GLN A 122 2.29 9.89 -15.62
N ALA A 123 1.71 10.81 -16.39
CA ALA A 123 1.43 12.16 -15.92
C ALA A 123 0.44 12.19 -14.73
N GLU A 124 -0.59 11.35 -14.73
CA GLU A 124 -1.53 11.25 -13.61
C GLU A 124 -0.91 10.53 -12.40
N ALA A 125 -0.05 9.52 -12.64
CA ALA A 125 0.71 8.87 -11.59
C ALA A 125 1.66 9.84 -10.87
N GLU A 126 2.42 10.65 -11.62
CA GLU A 126 3.30 11.70 -11.07
C GLU A 126 2.52 12.75 -10.28
N LYS A 127 1.39 13.20 -10.81
CA LYS A 127 0.50 14.14 -10.13
C LYS A 127 -0.04 13.58 -8.82
N ALA A 128 -0.45 12.31 -8.80
CA ALA A 128 -0.96 11.65 -7.60
C ALA A 128 0.13 11.52 -6.54
N ILE A 129 1.33 11.02 -6.89
CA ILE A 129 2.43 10.85 -5.93
C ILE A 129 2.93 12.18 -5.37
N LEU A 130 3.00 13.23 -6.20
CA LEU A 130 3.37 14.57 -5.75
C LEU A 130 2.29 15.20 -4.84
N THR A 131 1.02 14.87 -5.05
CA THR A 131 -0.07 15.29 -4.16
C THR A 131 0.05 14.59 -2.80
N ALA A 132 0.30 13.28 -2.78
CA ALA A 132 0.59 12.53 -1.56
C ALA A 132 1.80 13.12 -0.81
N TRP A 133 2.86 13.44 -1.55
CA TRP A 133 4.08 14.03 -1.00
C TRP A 133 3.85 15.38 -0.33
N LYS A 134 3.10 16.29 -0.96
CA LYS A 134 2.76 17.60 -0.39
C LYS A 134 1.99 17.49 0.93
N LEU A 135 1.16 16.47 1.08
CA LEU A 135 0.46 16.20 2.34
C LEU A 135 1.40 15.64 3.41
N ALA A 136 2.34 14.80 3.00
CA ALA A 136 3.21 14.05 3.90
C ALA A 136 4.40 14.85 4.44
N VAL A 137 5.03 15.69 3.60
CA VAL A 137 6.35 16.25 3.86
C VAL A 137 6.40 17.16 5.10
N LYS A 138 5.30 17.84 5.42
CA LYS A 138 5.24 18.79 6.55
C LYS A 138 5.39 18.09 7.90
N ASP A 139 4.82 16.91 8.03
CA ASP A 139 4.77 16.14 9.26
C ASP A 139 5.63 14.86 9.18
N GLU A 140 6.49 14.77 8.17
CA GLU A 140 7.37 13.62 7.88
C GLU A 140 6.61 12.28 7.85
N LEU A 141 5.39 12.25 7.30
CA LEU A 141 4.55 11.05 7.21
C LEU A 141 5.04 10.14 6.06
N ILE A 142 6.21 9.51 6.24
CA ILE A 142 6.91 8.78 5.18
C ILE A 142 6.55 7.29 5.09
N GLU A 143 5.89 6.72 6.09
CA GLU A 143 5.51 5.30 6.16
C GLU A 143 4.81 4.81 4.88
N PRO A 144 3.80 5.49 4.30
CA PRO A 144 3.13 5.01 3.10
C PRO A 144 4.08 4.81 1.90
N PHE A 145 5.09 5.68 1.78
CA PHE A 145 6.09 5.58 0.70
C PHE A 145 7.07 4.43 0.93
N ILE A 146 7.36 4.09 2.20
CA ILE A 146 8.21 2.96 2.56
C ILE A 146 7.49 1.65 2.27
N GLU A 147 6.26 1.52 2.76
CA GLU A 147 5.45 0.29 2.64
C GLU A 147 5.06 -0.03 1.20
N LEU A 148 4.81 1.00 0.40
CA LEU A 148 4.34 0.86 -0.98
C LEU A 148 5.45 1.06 -2.02
N HIS A 149 6.71 1.26 -1.61
CA HIS A 149 7.83 1.57 -2.50
C HIS A 149 7.89 0.68 -3.75
N GLY A 150 7.89 -0.64 -3.57
CA GLY A 150 7.95 -1.57 -4.68
C GLY A 150 6.73 -1.53 -5.62
N LEU A 151 5.57 -1.13 -5.12
CA LEU A 151 4.35 -1.00 -5.91
C LEU A 151 4.24 0.36 -6.60
N LEU A 152 4.99 1.36 -6.15
CA LEU A 152 5.09 2.70 -6.75
C LEU A 152 6.00 2.74 -7.99
N GLN A 153 6.70 1.65 -8.30
CA GLN A 153 7.36 1.40 -9.58
C GLN A 153 8.28 2.54 -10.05
N GLY A 154 9.15 3.05 -9.17
CA GLY A 154 10.12 4.09 -9.52
C GLY A 154 9.61 5.54 -9.43
N LEU A 155 8.33 5.76 -9.06
CA LEU A 155 7.80 7.12 -8.90
C LEU A 155 8.51 7.93 -7.80
N LEU A 156 9.02 7.28 -6.76
CA LEU A 156 9.80 7.98 -5.73
C LEU A 156 11.14 8.44 -6.27
N GLU A 157 11.77 7.61 -7.07
CA GLU A 157 13.05 7.90 -7.72
C GLU A 157 12.92 9.03 -8.74
N SER A 158 11.89 9.00 -9.57
CA SER A 158 11.69 9.98 -10.64
C SER A 158 11.18 11.33 -10.12
N CYS A 159 10.33 11.34 -9.09
CA CYS A 159 9.69 12.57 -8.60
C CYS A 159 10.32 13.08 -7.30
N ILE A 160 10.35 12.25 -6.24
CA ILE A 160 10.69 12.72 -4.89
C ILE A 160 12.19 12.93 -4.71
N ARG A 161 13.04 12.04 -5.26
CA ARG A 161 14.51 12.19 -5.19
C ARG A 161 14.98 13.53 -5.74
N LYS A 162 14.34 14.03 -6.80
CA LYS A 162 14.69 15.32 -7.42
C LYS A 162 14.22 16.50 -6.57
N GLU A 163 13.05 16.38 -5.95
CA GLU A 163 12.44 17.46 -5.16
C GLU A 163 13.05 17.54 -3.75
N ASN A 164 13.28 16.40 -3.09
CA ASN A 164 13.82 16.35 -1.74
C ASN A 164 14.78 15.15 -1.56
N PRO A 165 16.06 15.32 -1.96
CA PRO A 165 17.05 14.23 -1.90
C PRO A 165 17.32 13.72 -0.48
N GLU A 166 17.22 14.58 0.53
CA GLU A 166 17.46 14.19 1.93
C GLU A 166 16.37 13.25 2.44
N MET A 167 15.11 13.64 2.23
CA MET A 167 13.98 12.83 2.65
C MET A 167 13.88 11.53 1.84
N TYR A 168 14.17 11.57 0.54
CA TYR A 168 14.27 10.37 -0.29
C TYR A 168 15.30 9.40 0.28
N ARG A 169 16.45 9.86 0.76
CA ARG A 169 17.46 9.00 1.39
C ARG A 169 16.92 8.34 2.66
N LYS A 170 16.23 9.10 3.53
CA LYS A 170 15.57 8.55 4.73
C LYS A 170 14.57 7.44 4.36
N ILE A 171 13.77 7.66 3.32
CA ILE A 171 12.81 6.65 2.81
C ILE A 171 13.56 5.41 2.31
N SER A 172 14.58 5.58 1.45
CA SER A 172 15.35 4.47 0.88
C SER A 172 16.03 3.61 1.95
N ASP A 173 16.62 4.22 2.97
CA ASP A 173 17.23 3.50 4.09
C ASP A 173 16.18 2.68 4.88
N ALA A 174 14.98 3.24 5.07
CA ALA A 174 13.89 2.56 5.76
C ALA A 174 13.28 1.44 4.89
N VAL A 175 13.20 1.61 3.57
CA VAL A 175 12.73 0.59 2.61
C VAL A 175 13.58 -0.67 2.69
N ILE A 176 14.91 -0.56 2.80
CA ILE A 176 15.81 -1.71 2.94
C ILE A 176 15.41 -2.53 4.18
N THR A 177 15.19 -1.87 5.31
CA THR A 177 14.79 -2.53 6.56
C THR A 177 13.40 -3.15 6.47
N PHE A 178 12.45 -2.43 5.86
CA PHE A 178 11.08 -2.90 5.64
C PHE A 178 11.06 -4.13 4.74
N SER A 179 11.76 -4.09 3.60
CA SER A 179 11.82 -5.17 2.62
C SER A 179 12.36 -6.48 3.20
N ARG A 180 13.37 -6.40 4.06
CA ARG A 180 13.88 -7.59 4.78
C ARG A 180 12.81 -8.24 5.65
N GLY A 181 12.02 -7.43 6.38
CA GLY A 181 10.90 -7.92 7.19
C GLY A 181 9.80 -8.54 6.34
N TRP A 182 9.46 -7.90 5.22
CA TRP A 182 8.45 -8.37 4.28
C TRP A 182 8.84 -9.71 3.63
N MET A 183 10.08 -9.82 3.13
CA MET A 183 10.61 -11.05 2.54
C MET A 183 10.62 -12.23 3.51
N ALA A 184 10.93 -11.99 4.78
CA ALA A 184 10.94 -13.05 5.79
C ALA A 184 9.52 -13.58 6.11
N VAL A 185 8.46 -12.78 5.88
CA VAL A 185 7.05 -13.25 5.98
C VAL A 185 6.66 -14.10 4.77
N HIS A 186 7.13 -13.74 3.56
CA HIS A 186 6.73 -14.39 2.31
C HIS A 186 7.62 -15.59 1.92
N ASN A 187 8.88 -15.58 2.35
CA ASN A 187 9.86 -16.63 2.06
C ASN A 187 10.58 -17.12 3.33
N PRO A 188 9.88 -17.75 4.27
CA PRO A 188 10.47 -18.19 5.53
C PRO A 188 11.56 -19.26 5.36
N ALA A 189 11.62 -19.93 4.20
CA ALA A 189 12.62 -20.95 3.87
C ALA A 189 13.88 -20.41 3.18
N SER A 190 13.94 -19.12 2.86
CA SER A 190 15.09 -18.51 2.18
C SER A 190 16.03 -17.85 3.19
N ASP A 191 17.26 -18.36 3.30
CA ASP A 191 18.31 -17.76 4.14
C ASP A 191 18.95 -16.50 3.52
N ARG A 192 18.64 -16.18 2.24
CA ARG A 192 19.16 -15.01 1.52
C ARG A 192 18.03 -14.21 0.88
N PRO A 193 17.66 -13.06 1.45
CA PRO A 193 16.70 -12.17 0.80
C PRO A 193 17.28 -11.61 -0.50
N VAL A 194 16.52 -11.67 -1.58
CA VAL A 194 16.89 -11.11 -2.89
C VAL A 194 17.16 -9.61 -2.77
N THR A 195 16.51 -8.94 -1.83
CA THR A 195 16.67 -7.52 -1.53
C THR A 195 18.06 -7.15 -0.98
N ASP A 196 18.84 -8.11 -0.45
CA ASP A 196 20.21 -7.82 -0.01
C ASP A 196 21.18 -7.67 -1.20
N ALA A 197 20.77 -8.07 -2.41
CA ALA A 197 21.56 -7.99 -3.63
C ALA A 197 21.16 -6.81 -4.55
N LEU A 198 20.07 -6.11 -4.26
CA LEU A 198 19.54 -5.06 -5.11
C LEU A 198 19.42 -3.74 -4.33
N THR A 199 19.84 -2.64 -4.95
CA THR A 199 19.50 -1.30 -4.49
C THR A 199 18.00 -1.03 -4.70
N THR A 200 17.44 0.00 -4.07
CA THR A 200 16.04 0.42 -4.28
C THR A 200 15.75 0.75 -5.75
N MET A 201 16.71 1.35 -6.45
CA MET A 201 16.62 1.66 -7.88
C MET A 201 16.57 0.38 -8.74
N GLU A 202 17.47 -0.55 -8.50
CA GLU A 202 17.49 -1.83 -9.22
C GLU A 202 16.21 -2.62 -8.97
N PHE A 203 15.70 -2.59 -7.75
CA PHE A 203 14.41 -3.21 -7.42
C PHE A 203 13.25 -2.57 -8.19
N SER A 204 13.21 -1.24 -8.29
CA SER A 204 12.20 -0.52 -9.07
C SER A 204 12.27 -0.89 -10.56
N ILE A 205 13.48 -0.99 -11.14
CA ILE A 205 13.70 -1.43 -12.52
C ILE A 205 13.17 -2.85 -12.73
N VAL A 206 13.48 -3.76 -11.81
CA VAL A 206 12.98 -5.15 -11.87
C VAL A 206 11.46 -5.19 -11.82
N MET A 207 10.83 -4.39 -10.93
CA MET A 207 9.37 -4.32 -10.83
C MET A 207 8.70 -3.82 -12.12
N LEU A 208 9.29 -2.84 -12.79
CA LEU A 208 8.82 -2.33 -14.09
C LEU A 208 8.98 -3.40 -15.18
N ALA A 209 10.15 -4.06 -15.25
CA ALA A 209 10.41 -5.12 -16.21
C ALA A 209 9.45 -6.31 -16.03
N CYS A 210 9.11 -6.70 -14.79
CA CYS A 210 8.13 -7.74 -14.49
C CYS A 210 6.70 -7.37 -14.93
N ARG A 211 6.46 -6.12 -15.31
CA ARG A 211 5.17 -5.58 -15.80
C ARG A 211 5.21 -5.24 -17.29
N ASP A 212 6.09 -5.91 -18.01
CA ASP A 212 6.23 -5.78 -19.47
C ASP A 212 6.60 -4.37 -19.96
N TRP A 213 7.30 -3.58 -19.12
CA TRP A 213 7.90 -2.32 -19.57
C TRP A 213 9.17 -2.63 -20.38
N SER A 214 9.30 -2.01 -21.54
CA SER A 214 10.53 -2.08 -22.31
C SER A 214 11.67 -1.29 -21.64
N ASN A 215 12.92 -1.66 -21.94
CA ASN A 215 14.10 -0.94 -21.42
C ASN A 215 14.05 0.56 -21.74
N ARG A 216 13.47 0.94 -22.87
CA ARG A 216 13.32 2.34 -23.26
C ARG A 216 12.31 3.06 -22.36
N GLU A 217 11.12 2.47 -22.13
CA GLU A 217 10.11 3.03 -21.23
C GLU A 217 10.66 3.15 -19.81
N ILE A 218 11.40 2.14 -19.34
CA ILE A 218 12.05 2.16 -18.03
C ILE A 218 13.06 3.30 -17.94
N ALA A 219 13.92 3.46 -18.94
CA ALA A 219 14.92 4.52 -18.96
C ALA A 219 14.28 5.93 -18.99
N GLU A 220 13.24 6.12 -19.78
CA GLU A 220 12.49 7.39 -19.86
C GLU A 220 11.79 7.71 -18.54
N HIS A 221 11.27 6.70 -17.82
CA HIS A 221 10.58 6.87 -16.54
C HIS A 221 11.54 7.14 -15.38
N MET A 222 12.66 6.43 -15.32
CA MET A 222 13.62 6.52 -14.20
C MET A 222 14.56 7.75 -14.32
N GLY A 223 14.67 8.39 -15.49
CA GLY A 223 15.44 9.62 -15.76
C GLY A 223 16.91 9.38 -15.90
#